data_7916037a52674eec56aa93092d766714
#
_entry.id   7916037a52674eec56aa93092d766714
#
_cell.length_a   1.000
_cell.length_b   1.000
_cell.length_c   1.000
_cell.angle_alpha   90.00
_cell.angle_beta   90.00
_cell.angle_gamma   90.00
#
_symmetry.space_group_name_H-M   'P 1'
#
loop_
_entity.id
_entity.type
_entity.pdbx_description
1 polymer ?
#
loop_
_entity_poly.entity_id
_entity_poly.type
_entity_poly.pdbx_seq_one_letter_code
_entity_poly.pdbx_strand_id
1 'polypeptide(L)'
;MPTLSLDSLLERPLRAAILAAADSATVQRAVGRYGMRLGARRFVAGETADEFLAVAREVNARGFAVAAGILGEGVRDRNEAIGAAEQYRELLQIFAAEGIDANVAFKLTHVGLDIDPELAYDNAARIAQTARDARNTVRLDMEQSRYVDATLAIWQRLRAQFDNVGFVLQSYLLRSLGDLRAAKPLAPSIRIVKGAYLEPPEMAYENKSDVDENYLRLVFESLDGGGLLPLPRTIHASLIA
;
A
#
# COMPACT_ATOMS: atom_id res chain seq x y z
N MET A 1 35.25 3.12 -15.33
CA MET A 1 35.14 3.65 -13.98
C MET A 1 33.80 4.38 -13.92
N PRO A 2 32.86 4.01 -13.07
CA PRO A 2 31.62 4.76 -12.94
C PRO A 2 31.93 6.09 -12.28
N THR A 3 31.61 7.19 -12.95
CA THR A 3 31.67 8.52 -12.39
C THR A 3 30.54 8.63 -11.34
N LEU A 4 30.92 8.58 -10.08
CA LEU A 4 30.03 8.95 -8.98
C LEU A 4 29.61 10.41 -9.20
N SER A 5 28.35 10.66 -9.50
CA SER A 5 27.83 12.02 -9.60
C SER A 5 27.83 12.64 -8.21
N LEU A 6 28.17 13.94 -8.12
CA LEU A 6 28.13 14.70 -6.85
C LEU A 6 26.74 14.62 -6.18
N ASP A 7 25.69 14.46 -6.95
CA ASP A 7 24.31 14.28 -6.48
C ASP A 7 24.15 13.00 -5.63
N SER A 8 24.76 11.88 -6.05
CA SER A 8 24.69 10.61 -5.30
C SER A 8 25.45 10.65 -3.95
N LEU A 9 26.46 11.52 -3.82
CA LEU A 9 27.23 11.67 -2.59
C LEU A 9 26.50 12.50 -1.52
N LEU A 10 25.61 13.41 -1.94
CA LEU A 10 24.80 14.25 -1.03
C LEU A 10 23.44 13.64 -0.71
N GLU A 11 22.85 12.87 -1.63
CA GLU A 11 21.55 12.25 -1.42
C GLU A 11 21.53 11.18 -0.32
N ARG A 12 22.57 10.34 -0.25
CA ARG A 12 22.64 9.27 0.77
C ARG A 12 22.69 9.81 2.22
N PRO A 13 23.59 10.76 2.58
CA PRO A 13 23.63 11.29 3.94
C PRO A 13 22.41 12.15 4.27
N LEU A 14 21.86 12.90 3.32
CA LEU A 14 20.65 13.69 3.53
C LEU A 14 19.44 12.78 3.76
N ARG A 15 19.28 11.72 2.96
CA ARG A 15 18.23 10.72 3.13
C ARG A 15 18.35 10.01 4.48
N ALA A 16 19.56 9.61 4.88
CA ALA A 16 19.81 8.99 6.18
C ALA A 16 19.47 9.94 7.35
N ALA A 17 19.80 11.22 7.23
CA ALA A 17 19.47 12.23 8.24
C ALA A 17 17.95 12.47 8.33
N ILE A 18 17.25 12.50 7.20
CA ILE A 18 15.78 12.65 7.16
C ILE A 18 15.12 11.43 7.81
N LEU A 19 15.57 10.21 7.50
CA LEU A 19 15.03 8.98 8.08
C LEU A 19 15.28 8.91 9.59
N ALA A 20 16.52 9.22 10.04
CA ALA A 20 16.84 9.29 11.47
C ALA A 20 16.02 10.37 12.21
N ALA A 21 15.75 11.50 11.56
CA ALA A 21 14.85 12.52 12.09
C ALA A 21 13.39 12.02 12.15
N ALA A 22 12.93 11.27 11.15
CA ALA A 22 11.58 10.70 11.11
C ALA A 22 11.36 9.68 12.25
N ASP A 23 12.39 8.95 12.66
CA ASP A 23 12.32 7.99 13.77
C ASP A 23 12.31 8.67 15.15
N SER A 24 12.58 9.97 15.21
CA SER A 24 12.60 10.73 16.49
C SER A 24 11.16 11.00 16.97
N ALA A 25 10.82 10.52 18.17
CA ALA A 25 9.51 10.75 18.80
C ALA A 25 9.16 12.25 18.95
N THR A 26 10.17 13.13 19.02
CA THR A 26 9.97 14.60 19.07
C THR A 26 9.59 15.15 17.70
N VAL A 27 10.24 14.67 16.64
CA VAL A 27 9.91 15.05 15.25
C VAL A 27 8.54 14.52 14.89
N GLN A 28 8.23 13.27 15.21
CA GLN A 28 6.91 12.67 14.97
C GLN A 28 5.79 13.46 15.64
N ARG A 29 5.97 13.88 16.91
CA ARG A 29 5.00 14.74 17.60
C ARG A 29 4.88 16.13 16.97
N ALA A 30 5.98 16.72 16.53
CA ALA A 30 5.95 18.02 15.85
C ALA A 30 5.29 17.93 14.47
N VAL A 31 5.59 16.88 13.69
CA VAL A 31 4.94 16.60 12.39
C VAL A 31 3.47 16.31 12.58
N GLY A 32 3.07 15.51 13.56
CA GLY A 32 1.66 15.25 13.86
C GLY A 32 0.88 16.54 14.23
N ARG A 33 1.55 17.49 14.91
CA ARG A 33 0.89 18.76 15.34
C ARG A 33 0.87 19.86 14.26
N TYR A 34 1.89 19.89 13.42
CA TYR A 34 2.11 20.99 12.45
C TYR A 34 2.19 20.53 11.00
N GLY A 35 2.25 19.22 10.74
CA GLY A 35 2.50 18.65 9.41
C GLY A 35 1.48 19.11 8.37
N MET A 36 0.20 19.16 8.73
CA MET A 36 -0.86 19.66 7.83
C MET A 36 -0.63 21.12 7.43
N ARG A 37 -0.13 21.96 8.34
CA ARG A 37 0.21 23.37 8.05
C ARG A 37 1.50 23.51 7.26
N LEU A 38 2.43 22.54 7.37
CA LEU A 38 3.75 22.55 6.72
C LEU A 38 3.75 21.88 5.33
N GLY A 39 2.58 21.52 4.81
CA GLY A 39 2.45 21.03 3.43
C GLY A 39 1.92 19.60 3.30
N ALA A 40 1.68 18.86 4.38
CA ALA A 40 1.09 17.52 4.33
C ALA A 40 -0.30 17.50 3.68
N ARG A 41 -1.05 18.61 3.74
CA ARG A 41 -2.33 18.80 3.01
C ARG A 41 -2.27 18.51 1.51
N ARG A 42 -1.08 18.58 0.93
CA ARG A 42 -0.88 18.24 -0.49
C ARG A 42 -0.97 16.73 -0.74
N PHE A 43 -0.71 15.91 0.29
CA PHE A 43 -0.58 14.46 0.21
C PHE A 43 -1.62 13.72 1.04
N VAL A 44 -2.29 14.39 1.98
CA VAL A 44 -3.29 13.83 2.87
C VAL A 44 -4.64 14.48 2.58
N ALA A 45 -5.62 13.67 2.21
CA ALA A 45 -6.94 14.14 1.82
C ALA A 45 -7.73 14.77 2.99
N GLY A 46 -7.43 14.39 4.23
CA GLY A 46 -8.07 14.94 5.42
C GLY A 46 -7.55 14.29 6.71
N GLU A 47 -7.81 14.92 7.85
CA GLU A 47 -7.54 14.39 9.19
C GLU A 47 -8.77 13.67 9.77
N THR A 48 -9.94 13.87 9.17
CA THR A 48 -11.21 13.25 9.55
C THR A 48 -11.84 12.50 8.37
N ALA A 49 -12.74 11.57 8.67
CA ALA A 49 -13.50 10.85 7.63
C ALA A 49 -14.31 11.84 6.76
N ASP A 50 -14.94 12.87 7.35
CA ASP A 50 -15.72 13.84 6.61
C ASP A 50 -14.90 14.64 5.60
N GLU A 51 -13.68 15.07 6.00
CA GLU A 51 -12.77 15.78 5.10
C GLU A 51 -12.34 14.87 3.94
N PHE A 52 -11.99 13.61 4.25
CA PHE A 52 -11.65 12.62 3.24
C PHE A 52 -12.81 12.39 2.27
N LEU A 53 -14.03 12.20 2.78
CA LEU A 53 -15.22 11.95 1.98
C LEU A 53 -15.55 13.13 1.06
N ALA A 54 -15.33 14.36 1.51
CA ALA A 54 -15.50 15.55 0.67
C ALA A 54 -14.55 15.53 -0.53
N VAL A 55 -13.27 15.19 -0.31
CA VAL A 55 -12.27 15.04 -1.38
C VAL A 55 -12.62 13.86 -2.30
N ALA A 56 -13.04 12.73 -1.74
CA ALA A 56 -13.41 11.54 -2.52
C ALA A 56 -14.58 11.84 -3.47
N ARG A 57 -15.61 12.56 -3.01
CA ARG A 57 -16.74 13.00 -3.86
C ARG A 57 -16.26 13.92 -4.99
N GLU A 58 -15.36 14.86 -4.70
CA GLU A 58 -14.80 15.75 -5.74
C GLU A 58 -14.03 14.95 -6.80
N VAL A 59 -13.20 13.98 -6.39
CA VAL A 59 -12.45 13.11 -7.30
C VAL A 59 -13.40 12.25 -8.13
N ASN A 60 -14.44 11.67 -7.52
CA ASN A 60 -15.45 10.90 -8.23
C ASN A 60 -16.24 11.76 -9.23
N ALA A 61 -16.59 12.99 -8.88
CA ALA A 61 -17.27 13.93 -9.78
C ALA A 61 -16.44 14.24 -11.04
N ARG A 62 -15.11 14.09 -10.98
CA ARG A 62 -14.18 14.20 -12.11
C ARG A 62 -14.01 12.88 -12.88
N GLY A 63 -14.72 11.81 -12.52
CA GLY A 63 -14.68 10.50 -13.18
C GLY A 63 -13.55 9.59 -12.75
N PHE A 64 -12.91 9.84 -11.58
CA PHE A 64 -11.86 8.99 -11.04
C PHE A 64 -12.34 8.21 -9.83
N ALA A 65 -11.96 6.93 -9.73
CA ALA A 65 -12.09 6.15 -8.52
C ALA A 65 -10.98 6.50 -7.52
N VAL A 66 -11.23 6.27 -6.23
CA VAL A 66 -10.30 6.58 -5.14
C VAL A 66 -9.75 5.31 -4.51
N ALA A 67 -8.44 5.25 -4.26
CA ALA A 67 -7.84 4.26 -3.36
C ALA A 67 -7.64 4.93 -1.99
N ALA A 68 -8.43 4.52 -1.01
CA ALA A 68 -8.40 5.05 0.34
C ALA A 68 -7.42 4.27 1.22
N GLY A 69 -6.66 4.97 2.04
CA GLY A 69 -5.82 4.37 3.07
C GLY A 69 -5.80 5.23 4.32
N ILE A 70 -5.86 4.61 5.48
CA ILE A 70 -5.65 5.27 6.76
C ILE A 70 -4.15 5.27 7.05
N LEU A 71 -3.60 6.42 7.42
CA LEU A 71 -2.19 6.52 7.78
C LEU A 71 -1.93 5.74 9.07
N GLY A 72 -1.02 4.79 9.00
CA GLY A 72 -0.61 3.95 10.12
C GLY A 72 0.19 2.74 9.65
N GLU A 73 1.19 2.35 10.44
CA GLU A 73 2.01 1.15 10.25
C GLU A 73 2.69 0.79 11.57
N GLY A 74 3.16 -0.46 11.71
CA GLY A 74 3.97 -0.89 12.85
C GLY A 74 3.25 -0.83 14.19
N VAL A 75 1.94 -1.05 14.22
CA VAL A 75 1.12 -1.09 15.44
C VAL A 75 1.53 -2.28 16.30
N ARG A 76 1.75 -2.03 17.61
CA ARG A 76 2.21 -3.04 18.59
C ARG A 76 1.22 -3.29 19.72
N ASP A 77 0.14 -2.55 19.77
CA ASP A 77 -0.98 -2.79 20.69
C ASP A 77 -2.11 -3.53 19.98
N ARG A 78 -2.62 -4.61 20.62
CA ARG A 78 -3.67 -5.46 20.04
C ARG A 78 -4.98 -4.72 19.83
N ASN A 79 -5.36 -3.87 20.77
CA ASN A 79 -6.62 -3.14 20.68
C ASN A 79 -6.52 -2.02 19.62
N GLU A 80 -5.37 -1.39 19.49
CA GLU A 80 -5.11 -0.42 18.43
C GLU A 80 -5.20 -1.09 17.05
N ALA A 81 -4.60 -2.28 16.85
CA ALA A 81 -4.70 -3.03 15.60
C ALA A 81 -6.14 -3.44 15.26
N ILE A 82 -6.92 -3.87 16.25
CA ILE A 82 -8.35 -4.19 16.08
C ILE A 82 -9.14 -2.91 15.75
N GLY A 83 -8.84 -1.80 16.43
CA GLY A 83 -9.47 -0.50 16.17
C GLY A 83 -9.19 0.01 14.76
N ALA A 84 -7.95 -0.15 14.27
CA ALA A 84 -7.59 0.19 12.90
C ALA A 84 -8.39 -0.64 11.88
N ALA A 85 -8.53 -1.94 12.11
CA ALA A 85 -9.34 -2.80 11.26
C ALA A 85 -10.82 -2.39 11.23
N GLU A 86 -11.37 -1.97 12.37
CA GLU A 86 -12.75 -1.47 12.45
C GLU A 86 -12.93 -0.18 11.67
N GLN A 87 -12.00 0.78 11.76
CA GLN A 87 -12.02 2.01 10.97
C GLN A 87 -12.05 1.73 9.45
N TYR A 88 -11.28 0.75 8.95
CA TYR A 88 -11.36 0.35 7.54
C TYR A 88 -12.73 -0.23 7.18
N ARG A 89 -13.35 -0.99 8.07
CA ARG A 89 -14.68 -1.55 7.86
C ARG A 89 -15.75 -0.46 7.81
N GLU A 90 -15.69 0.50 8.74
CA GLU A 90 -16.57 1.67 8.77
C GLU A 90 -16.46 2.49 7.47
N LEU A 91 -15.24 2.74 6.97
CA LEU A 91 -15.04 3.43 5.70
C LEU A 91 -15.71 2.70 4.52
N LEU A 92 -15.56 1.37 4.45
CA LEU A 92 -16.19 0.57 3.39
C LEU A 92 -17.73 0.64 3.45
N GLN A 93 -18.30 0.65 4.66
CA GLN A 93 -19.75 0.81 4.86
C GLN A 93 -20.22 2.20 4.44
N ILE A 94 -19.46 3.25 4.77
CA ILE A 94 -19.77 4.63 4.35
C ILE A 94 -19.69 4.75 2.83
N PHE A 95 -18.66 4.18 2.17
CA PHE A 95 -18.57 4.20 0.71
C PHE A 95 -19.78 3.57 0.05
N ALA A 96 -20.23 2.42 0.57
CA ALA A 96 -21.42 1.76 0.06
C ALA A 96 -22.70 2.57 0.29
N ALA A 97 -22.86 3.15 1.47
CA ALA A 97 -24.06 3.92 1.84
C ALA A 97 -24.18 5.24 1.04
N GLU A 98 -23.05 5.88 0.74
CA GLU A 98 -22.99 7.17 0.06
C GLU A 98 -22.71 7.05 -1.46
N GLY A 99 -22.53 5.85 -1.98
CA GLY A 99 -22.25 5.62 -3.40
C GLY A 99 -20.88 6.19 -3.85
N ILE A 100 -19.88 6.21 -2.94
CA ILE A 100 -18.54 6.67 -3.24
C ILE A 100 -17.77 5.58 -3.96
N ASP A 101 -17.23 5.90 -5.15
CA ASP A 101 -16.35 5.00 -5.90
C ASP A 101 -14.94 5.05 -5.29
N ALA A 102 -14.76 4.26 -4.25
CA ALA A 102 -13.49 4.13 -3.55
C ALA A 102 -13.29 2.69 -3.07
N ASN A 103 -12.04 2.21 -3.09
CA ASN A 103 -11.64 0.98 -2.44
C ASN A 103 -10.67 1.27 -1.29
N VAL A 104 -10.40 0.26 -0.45
CA VAL A 104 -9.47 0.39 0.67
C VAL A 104 -8.17 -0.34 0.39
N ALA A 105 -7.05 0.33 0.67
CA ALA A 105 -5.73 -0.29 0.73
C ALA A 105 -5.17 -0.13 2.15
N PHE A 106 -4.58 -1.19 2.71
CA PHE A 106 -4.07 -1.18 4.06
C PHE A 106 -2.81 -2.03 4.24
N LYS A 107 -2.02 -1.67 5.23
CA LYS A 107 -0.80 -2.37 5.63
C LYS A 107 -1.13 -3.44 6.67
N LEU A 108 -0.53 -4.62 6.56
CA LEU A 108 -0.74 -5.67 7.55
C LEU A 108 -0.12 -5.32 8.91
N THR A 109 0.96 -4.51 8.94
CA THR A 109 1.53 -4.03 10.21
C THR A 109 0.61 -3.03 10.92
N HIS A 110 -0.30 -2.35 10.20
CA HIS A 110 -1.31 -1.49 10.82
C HIS A 110 -2.41 -2.30 11.50
N VAL A 111 -2.69 -3.50 11.00
CA VAL A 111 -3.76 -4.36 11.53
C VAL A 111 -3.22 -5.56 12.32
N GLY A 112 -1.95 -5.51 12.77
CA GLY A 112 -1.42 -6.38 13.80
C GLY A 112 -0.34 -7.38 13.41
N LEU A 113 0.27 -7.29 12.20
CA LEU A 113 1.29 -8.24 11.74
C LEU A 113 2.53 -8.28 12.65
N ASP A 114 2.93 -7.15 13.24
CA ASP A 114 4.05 -7.06 14.18
C ASP A 114 3.72 -7.65 15.57
N ILE A 115 2.46 -7.97 15.83
CA ILE A 115 2.00 -8.56 17.09
C ILE A 115 1.84 -10.07 16.92
N ASP A 116 1.03 -10.46 15.91
CA ASP A 116 0.67 -11.84 15.66
C ASP A 116 0.14 -11.97 14.22
N PRO A 117 0.74 -12.80 13.35
CA PRO A 117 0.24 -13.03 12.00
C PRO A 117 -1.21 -13.51 11.93
N GLU A 118 -1.69 -14.28 12.92
CA GLU A 118 -3.09 -14.71 12.95
C GLU A 118 -4.03 -13.54 13.27
N LEU A 119 -3.65 -12.63 14.17
CA LEU A 119 -4.40 -11.39 14.40
C LEU A 119 -4.52 -10.56 13.13
N ALA A 120 -3.41 -10.39 12.40
CA ALA A 120 -3.42 -9.64 11.13
C ALA A 120 -4.31 -10.32 10.08
N TYR A 121 -4.25 -11.66 9.99
CA TYR A 121 -5.12 -12.43 9.11
C TYR A 121 -6.60 -12.25 9.48
N ASP A 122 -6.96 -12.41 10.74
CA ASP A 122 -8.36 -12.29 11.20
C ASP A 122 -8.91 -10.88 10.94
N ASN A 123 -8.11 -9.84 11.23
CA ASN A 123 -8.48 -8.46 10.97
C ASN A 123 -8.64 -8.20 9.47
N ALA A 124 -7.70 -8.67 8.64
CA ALA A 124 -7.77 -8.55 7.18
C ALA A 124 -8.98 -9.32 6.60
N ALA A 125 -9.30 -10.50 7.12
CA ALA A 125 -10.46 -11.28 6.72
C ALA A 125 -11.78 -10.54 7.02
N ARG A 126 -11.89 -9.91 8.19
CA ARG A 126 -13.06 -9.07 8.56
C ARG A 126 -13.20 -7.86 7.63
N ILE A 127 -12.11 -7.19 7.26
CA ILE A 127 -12.12 -6.10 6.29
C ILE A 127 -12.55 -6.61 4.91
N ALA A 128 -11.98 -7.73 4.45
CA ALA A 128 -12.32 -8.34 3.15
C ALA A 128 -13.79 -8.78 3.08
N GLN A 129 -14.33 -9.35 4.17
CA GLN A 129 -15.74 -9.71 4.27
C GLN A 129 -16.64 -8.48 4.15
N THR A 130 -16.34 -7.40 4.90
CA THR A 130 -17.12 -6.15 4.83
C THR A 130 -17.09 -5.55 3.42
N ALA A 131 -15.92 -5.57 2.77
CA ALA A 131 -15.79 -5.12 1.39
C ALA A 131 -16.63 -5.97 0.42
N ARG A 132 -16.62 -7.31 0.56
CA ARG A 132 -17.42 -8.23 -0.26
C ARG A 132 -18.92 -7.93 -0.10
N ASP A 133 -19.39 -7.75 1.12
CA ASP A 133 -20.79 -7.43 1.41
C ASP A 133 -21.19 -6.07 0.80
N ALA A 134 -20.26 -5.13 0.74
CA ALA A 134 -20.40 -3.84 0.07
C ALA A 134 -20.12 -3.88 -1.45
N ARG A 135 -19.91 -5.07 -2.05
CA ARG A 135 -19.49 -5.25 -3.46
C ARG A 135 -18.26 -4.44 -3.83
N ASN A 136 -17.32 -4.37 -2.93
CA ASN A 136 -16.09 -3.59 -3.05
C ASN A 136 -14.86 -4.51 -2.97
N THR A 137 -13.70 -3.96 -3.27
CA THR A 137 -12.40 -4.63 -3.22
C THR A 137 -11.49 -4.02 -2.17
N VAL A 138 -10.58 -4.82 -1.66
CA VAL A 138 -9.52 -4.36 -0.77
C VAL A 138 -8.14 -4.77 -1.31
N ARG A 139 -7.11 -4.06 -0.87
CA ARG A 139 -5.73 -4.35 -1.28
C ARG A 139 -4.80 -4.33 -0.09
N LEU A 140 -3.97 -5.38 0.00
CA LEU A 140 -2.87 -5.42 0.94
C LEU A 140 -1.69 -4.62 0.36
N ASP A 141 -1.30 -3.56 1.05
CA ASP A 141 -0.10 -2.80 0.68
C ASP A 141 1.15 -3.63 0.99
N MET A 142 2.17 -3.48 0.13
CA MET A 142 3.45 -4.14 0.35
C MET A 142 4.37 -3.21 1.14
N GLU A 143 4.93 -3.75 2.19
CA GLU A 143 5.82 -3.05 3.11
C GLU A 143 7.29 -3.44 2.88
N GLN A 144 8.16 -3.33 3.89
CA GLN A 144 9.57 -3.69 3.77
C GLN A 144 9.73 -5.17 3.41
N SER A 145 10.87 -5.51 2.82
CA SER A 145 11.20 -6.86 2.32
C SER A 145 10.98 -7.96 3.36
N ARG A 146 11.21 -7.68 4.64
CA ARG A 146 10.99 -8.59 5.76
C ARG A 146 9.52 -9.03 5.93
N TYR A 147 8.56 -8.26 5.42
CA TYR A 147 7.14 -8.56 5.54
C TYR A 147 6.56 -9.23 4.30
N VAL A 148 7.31 -9.31 3.19
CA VAL A 148 6.80 -9.82 1.92
C VAL A 148 6.27 -11.23 2.03
N ASP A 149 7.01 -12.15 2.66
CA ASP A 149 6.58 -13.54 2.80
C ASP A 149 5.29 -13.66 3.62
N ALA A 150 5.21 -12.96 4.75
CA ALA A 150 4.01 -12.95 5.58
C ALA A 150 2.81 -12.33 4.85
N THR A 151 3.03 -11.24 4.12
CA THR A 151 1.97 -10.58 3.33
C THR A 151 1.43 -11.50 2.24
N LEU A 152 2.31 -12.16 1.48
CA LEU A 152 1.89 -13.09 0.44
C LEU A 152 1.20 -14.34 1.01
N ALA A 153 1.67 -14.88 2.13
CA ALA A 153 1.04 -16.00 2.82
C ALA A 153 -0.37 -15.64 3.30
N ILE A 154 -0.55 -14.49 3.95
CA ILE A 154 -1.85 -13.99 4.37
C ILE A 154 -2.76 -13.73 3.16
N TRP A 155 -2.23 -13.09 2.10
CA TRP A 155 -3.00 -12.88 0.87
C TRP A 155 -3.49 -14.19 0.27
N GLN A 156 -2.65 -15.23 0.17
CA GLN A 156 -3.05 -16.54 -0.36
C GLN A 156 -4.17 -17.19 0.46
N ARG A 157 -4.10 -17.12 1.79
CA ARG A 157 -5.14 -17.61 2.69
C ARG A 157 -6.45 -16.84 2.52
N LEU A 158 -6.38 -15.51 2.38
CA LEU A 158 -7.55 -14.67 2.10
C LEU A 158 -8.12 -14.98 0.73
N ARG A 159 -7.29 -15.13 -0.29
CA ARG A 159 -7.71 -15.41 -1.68
C ARG A 159 -8.43 -16.75 -1.82
N ALA A 160 -8.15 -17.71 -0.95
CA ALA A 160 -8.88 -18.97 -0.90
C ALA A 160 -10.35 -18.83 -0.46
N GLN A 161 -10.72 -17.71 0.18
CA GLN A 161 -12.06 -17.45 0.72
C GLN A 161 -12.73 -16.22 0.08
N PHE A 162 -11.93 -15.29 -0.45
CA PHE A 162 -12.37 -13.98 -0.95
C PHE A 162 -11.80 -13.73 -2.34
N ASP A 163 -12.64 -13.42 -3.31
CA ASP A 163 -12.25 -13.05 -4.67
C ASP A 163 -11.92 -11.55 -4.81
N ASN A 164 -12.26 -10.74 -3.81
CA ASN A 164 -12.15 -9.29 -3.79
C ASN A 164 -10.90 -8.75 -3.09
N VAL A 165 -9.89 -9.61 -2.83
CA VAL A 165 -8.63 -9.20 -2.17
C VAL A 165 -7.47 -9.20 -3.16
N GLY A 166 -6.88 -8.02 -3.36
CA GLY A 166 -5.65 -7.82 -4.13
C GLY A 166 -4.44 -7.54 -3.24
N PHE A 167 -3.27 -7.42 -3.86
CA PHE A 167 -2.05 -7.02 -3.18
C PHE A 167 -1.17 -6.12 -4.05
N VAL A 168 -0.08 -5.62 -3.48
CA VAL A 168 0.88 -4.74 -4.16
C VAL A 168 2.18 -5.47 -4.43
N LEU A 169 2.79 -5.23 -5.59
CA LEU A 169 4.17 -5.60 -5.90
C LEU A 169 5.04 -4.36 -6.07
N GLN A 170 6.25 -4.42 -5.55
CA GLN A 170 7.23 -3.34 -5.62
C GLN A 170 8.33 -3.72 -6.60
N SER A 171 8.44 -3.00 -7.73
CA SER A 171 9.37 -3.37 -8.80
C SER A 171 10.85 -3.23 -8.42
N TYR A 172 11.17 -2.47 -7.35
CA TYR A 172 12.55 -2.38 -6.89
C TYR A 172 13.05 -3.65 -6.18
N LEU A 173 12.15 -4.53 -5.68
CA LEU A 173 12.55 -5.80 -5.07
C LEU A 173 12.94 -6.83 -6.14
N LEU A 174 14.09 -7.44 -5.97
CA LEU A 174 14.63 -8.46 -6.88
C LEU A 174 13.68 -9.65 -7.06
N ARG A 175 12.93 -10.00 -6.03
CA ARG A 175 12.02 -11.15 -5.98
C ARG A 175 10.68 -10.94 -6.70
N SER A 176 10.27 -9.69 -6.97
CA SER A 176 8.90 -9.35 -7.37
C SER A 176 8.40 -10.09 -8.61
N LEU A 177 9.26 -10.39 -9.58
CA LEU A 177 8.87 -11.17 -10.76
C LEU A 177 8.57 -12.63 -10.41
N GLY A 178 9.34 -13.24 -9.50
CA GLY A 178 9.09 -14.58 -8.97
C GLY A 178 7.77 -14.63 -8.19
N ASP A 179 7.53 -13.63 -7.33
CA ASP A 179 6.31 -13.51 -6.54
C ASP A 179 5.07 -13.35 -7.44
N LEU A 180 5.17 -12.53 -8.49
CA LEU A 180 4.11 -12.39 -9.50
C LEU A 180 3.77 -13.74 -10.13
N ARG A 181 4.78 -14.47 -10.62
CA ARG A 181 4.59 -15.78 -11.27
C ARG A 181 3.96 -16.80 -10.34
N ALA A 182 4.38 -16.83 -9.08
CA ALA A 182 3.80 -17.71 -8.06
C ALA A 182 2.33 -17.36 -7.75
N ALA A 183 1.95 -16.09 -7.83
CA ALA A 183 0.59 -15.64 -7.58
C ALA A 183 -0.37 -15.83 -8.77
N LYS A 184 0.13 -15.84 -10.02
CA LYS A 184 -0.70 -15.91 -11.25
C LYS A 184 -1.77 -17.00 -11.25
N PRO A 185 -1.52 -18.25 -10.77
CA PRO A 185 -2.54 -19.29 -10.76
C PRO A 185 -3.80 -18.95 -9.96
N LEU A 186 -3.70 -18.00 -9.04
CA LEU A 186 -4.82 -17.55 -8.22
C LEU A 186 -5.54 -16.32 -8.81
N ALA A 187 -5.23 -15.92 -10.05
CA ALA A 187 -5.80 -14.77 -10.74
C ALA A 187 -5.85 -13.50 -9.86
N PRO A 188 -4.70 -12.98 -9.41
CA PRO A 188 -4.64 -11.89 -8.47
C PRO A 188 -5.02 -10.54 -9.07
N SER A 189 -5.68 -9.68 -8.27
CA SER A 189 -5.71 -8.24 -8.53
C SER A 189 -4.44 -7.60 -7.99
N ILE A 190 -3.60 -7.04 -8.86
CA ILE A 190 -2.28 -6.53 -8.48
C ILE A 190 -2.17 -5.03 -8.78
N ARG A 191 -1.58 -4.28 -7.84
CA ARG A 191 -1.05 -2.94 -8.07
C ARG A 191 0.47 -3.02 -8.13
N ILE A 192 1.07 -2.56 -9.22
CA ILE A 192 2.52 -2.50 -9.36
C ILE A 192 2.98 -1.09 -9.03
N VAL A 193 3.94 -0.98 -8.11
CA VAL A 193 4.59 0.27 -7.69
C VAL A 193 6.10 0.13 -7.79
N LYS A 194 6.84 1.24 -7.72
CA LYS A 194 8.32 1.18 -7.77
C LYS A 194 8.93 0.68 -6.48
N GLY A 195 8.38 1.09 -5.35
CA GLY A 195 8.90 0.85 -4.01
C GLY A 195 9.38 2.14 -3.35
N ALA A 196 9.26 2.20 -2.01
CA ALA A 196 9.55 3.42 -1.26
C ALA A 196 10.44 3.19 -0.01
N TYR A 197 10.58 1.96 0.44
CA TYR A 197 11.36 1.67 1.63
C TYR A 197 12.86 1.61 1.33
N LEU A 198 13.68 1.85 2.36
CA LEU A 198 15.12 1.66 2.26
C LEU A 198 15.41 0.17 2.47
N GLU A 199 15.85 -0.48 1.40
CA GLU A 199 16.20 -1.89 1.41
C GLU A 199 17.70 -2.09 1.18
N PRO A 200 18.29 -3.17 1.71
CA PRO A 200 19.67 -3.51 1.44
C PRO A 200 19.87 -3.96 -0.02
N PRO A 201 21.08 -3.80 -0.59
CA PRO A 201 21.36 -4.10 -2.01
C PRO A 201 21.07 -5.54 -2.43
N GLU A 202 21.14 -6.49 -1.48
CA GLU A 202 20.81 -7.89 -1.71
C GLU A 202 19.32 -8.16 -1.88
N MET A 203 18.46 -7.20 -1.53
CA MET A 203 17.00 -7.32 -1.61
C MET A 203 16.40 -6.49 -2.74
N ALA A 204 17.07 -5.41 -3.15
CA ALA A 204 16.50 -4.43 -4.07
C ALA A 204 17.52 -3.92 -5.10
N TYR A 205 17.03 -3.54 -6.27
CA TYR A 205 17.83 -2.84 -7.28
C TYR A 205 18.30 -1.49 -6.77
N GLU A 206 19.58 -1.20 -6.95
CA GLU A 206 20.16 0.09 -6.55
C GLU A 206 19.93 1.19 -7.60
N ASN A 207 19.87 0.83 -8.88
CA ASN A 207 19.76 1.79 -9.96
C ASN A 207 18.30 1.99 -10.36
N LYS A 208 17.91 3.23 -10.56
CA LYS A 208 16.56 3.58 -11.00
C LYS A 208 16.20 2.95 -12.35
N SER A 209 17.15 2.80 -13.27
CA SER A 209 16.95 2.16 -14.57
C SER A 209 16.49 0.71 -14.43
N ASP A 210 17.11 -0.03 -13.49
CA ASP A 210 16.81 -1.44 -13.27
C ASP A 210 15.41 -1.60 -12.63
N VAL A 211 15.05 -0.68 -11.73
CA VAL A 211 13.70 -0.58 -11.15
C VAL A 211 12.65 -0.30 -12.23
N ASP A 212 12.94 0.62 -13.14
CA ASP A 212 12.04 1.00 -14.24
C ASP A 212 11.88 -0.17 -15.24
N GLU A 213 12.98 -0.87 -15.57
CA GLU A 213 12.93 -2.05 -16.42
C GLU A 213 12.12 -3.18 -15.77
N ASN A 214 12.37 -3.47 -14.50
CA ASN A 214 11.61 -4.50 -13.79
C ASN A 214 10.14 -4.13 -13.63
N TYR A 215 9.81 -2.84 -13.50
CA TYR A 215 8.43 -2.37 -13.52
C TYR A 215 7.72 -2.75 -14.83
N LEU A 216 8.36 -2.49 -15.97
CA LEU A 216 7.82 -2.86 -17.27
C LEU A 216 7.70 -4.38 -17.42
N ARG A 217 8.70 -5.15 -16.96
CA ARG A 217 8.63 -6.62 -16.96
C ARG A 217 7.43 -7.13 -16.16
N LEU A 218 7.20 -6.59 -14.98
CA LEU A 218 6.04 -6.96 -14.15
C LEU A 218 4.72 -6.62 -14.85
N VAL A 219 4.63 -5.45 -15.49
CA VAL A 219 3.43 -5.05 -16.25
C VAL A 219 3.17 -6.04 -17.38
N PHE A 220 4.15 -6.29 -18.25
CA PHE A 220 3.98 -7.22 -19.38
C PHE A 220 3.69 -8.65 -18.90
N GLU A 221 4.43 -9.15 -17.92
CA GLU A 221 4.19 -10.47 -17.36
C GLU A 221 2.78 -10.60 -16.76
N SER A 222 2.22 -9.54 -16.16
CA SER A 222 0.86 -9.55 -15.62
C SER A 222 -0.20 -9.58 -16.72
N LEU A 223 0.09 -9.03 -17.90
CA LEU A 223 -0.82 -9.01 -19.06
C LEU A 223 -0.80 -10.34 -19.85
N ASP A 224 0.34 -11.01 -19.95
CA ASP A 224 0.51 -12.24 -20.75
C ASP A 224 -0.23 -13.48 -20.20
N GLY A 225 -0.87 -13.38 -19.05
CA GLY A 225 -1.55 -14.50 -18.39
C GLY A 225 -3.02 -14.69 -18.74
N GLY A 226 -3.61 -13.96 -19.68
CA GLY A 226 -5.00 -14.16 -20.16
C GLY A 226 -6.11 -13.98 -19.13
N GLY A 227 -5.79 -13.48 -17.96
CA GLY A 227 -6.69 -13.37 -16.80
C GLY A 227 -6.77 -11.97 -16.20
N LEU A 228 -6.79 -10.94 -17.04
CA LEU A 228 -7.32 -9.66 -16.59
C LEU A 228 -8.83 -9.82 -16.44
N LEU A 229 -9.28 -10.11 -15.23
CA LEU A 229 -10.63 -9.69 -14.86
C LEU A 229 -10.72 -8.19 -15.20
N PRO A 230 -11.77 -7.75 -15.89
CA PRO A 230 -11.95 -6.33 -16.15
C PRO A 230 -12.19 -5.64 -14.81
N LEU A 231 -11.09 -5.27 -14.14
CA LEU A 231 -11.20 -4.27 -13.10
C LEU A 231 -11.70 -3.00 -13.80
N PRO A 232 -12.72 -2.34 -13.24
CA PRO A 232 -13.14 -1.07 -13.78
C PRO A 232 -11.91 -0.17 -13.83
N ARG A 233 -11.52 0.19 -15.02
CA ARG A 233 -10.49 1.14 -15.45
C ARG A 233 -9.76 1.87 -14.32
N THR A 234 -8.77 1.23 -13.72
CA THR A 234 -7.92 1.89 -12.73
C THR A 234 -6.48 1.41 -12.89
N ILE A 235 -5.77 2.05 -13.82
CA ILE A 235 -4.31 2.06 -13.78
C ILE A 235 -3.95 3.12 -12.75
N HIS A 236 -3.80 2.75 -11.48
CA HIS A 236 -3.22 3.63 -10.48
C HIS A 236 -1.70 3.59 -10.63
N ALA A 237 -1.15 4.46 -11.43
CA ALA A 237 0.24 4.87 -11.29
C ALA A 237 0.29 5.90 -10.15
N SER A 238 0.38 5.46 -8.92
CA SER A 238 0.78 6.35 -7.84
C SER A 238 2.27 6.64 -8.01
N LEU A 239 2.59 7.69 -8.76
CA LEU A 239 3.89 8.32 -8.75
C LEU A 239 4.01 9.05 -7.41
N ILE A 240 4.53 8.35 -6.40
CA ILE A 240 5.16 9.01 -5.26
C ILE A 240 6.59 9.28 -5.74
N ALA A 241 6.83 10.52 -6.14
CA ALA A 241 8.16 11.03 -6.45
C ALA A 241 8.95 11.25 -5.16
#